data_df51101f548529de6adc140327eb6b51
#
_entry.id   df51101f548529de6adc140327eb6b51
#
_cell.length_a   1.000
_cell.length_b   1.000
_cell.length_c   1.000
_cell.angle_alpha   90.00
_cell.angle_beta   90.00
_cell.angle_gamma   90.00
#
_symmetry.space_group_name_H-M   'P 1'
#
loop_
_entity.id
_entity.type
_entity.pdbx_description
1 polymer ?
#
loop_
_entity_poly.entity_id
_entity_poly.type
_entity_poly.pdbx_seq_one_letter_code
_entity_poly.pdbx_strand_id
1 'polypeptide(L)'
;MKPLRLSLLAVAMAAVLVACGSTSGSTVDSADADATVTSVDMAFEAETITVAAGEAFTVALVNQDSMPHNIAIYADSSKSETLFEGEMVTDGTIVYDIEALDAGEYFFDCSLHPEMTGTLIVEG
;
A
#
# COMPACT_ATOMS: atom_id res chain seq x y z
N MET A 1 -2.01 -56.30 53.09
CA MET A 1 -2.83 -55.20 52.48
C MET A 1 -1.88 -54.08 52.08
N LYS A 2 -1.72 -53.89 50.79
CA LYS A 2 -0.87 -52.85 50.25
C LYS A 2 -1.69 -51.61 49.90
N PRO A 3 -1.30 -50.41 50.33
CA PRO A 3 -1.99 -49.21 49.88
C PRO A 3 -1.57 -48.87 48.47
N LEU A 4 -2.56 -48.66 47.63
CA LEU A 4 -2.45 -48.21 46.25
C LEU A 4 -1.96 -46.76 46.26
N ARG A 5 -0.77 -46.52 45.71
CA ARG A 5 -0.28 -45.17 45.51
C ARG A 5 -0.84 -44.63 44.23
N LEU A 6 -1.75 -43.69 44.38
CA LEU A 6 -2.29 -42.92 43.27
C LEU A 6 -1.28 -41.81 42.91
N SER A 7 -0.58 -42.00 41.80
CA SER A 7 0.29 -40.95 41.25
C SER A 7 -0.55 -39.97 40.47
N LEU A 8 -0.73 -38.77 41.01
CA LEU A 8 -1.27 -37.65 40.26
C LEU A 8 -0.18 -37.15 39.28
N LEU A 9 -0.40 -37.40 38.02
CA LEU A 9 0.31 -36.68 36.96
C LEU A 9 -0.34 -35.29 36.81
N ALA A 10 0.38 -34.28 37.28
CA ALA A 10 0.05 -32.90 36.95
C ALA A 10 0.50 -32.61 35.52
N VAL A 11 -0.45 -32.56 34.61
CA VAL A 11 -0.22 -32.04 33.24
C VAL A 11 -0.21 -30.54 33.32
N ALA A 12 0.99 -29.95 33.30
CA ALA A 12 1.14 -28.52 33.12
C ALA A 12 0.81 -28.16 31.68
N MET A 13 -0.37 -27.60 31.47
CA MET A 13 -0.74 -26.97 30.21
C MET A 13 -0.02 -25.63 30.12
N ALA A 14 1.07 -25.59 29.37
CA ALA A 14 1.69 -24.32 28.97
C ALA A 14 0.80 -23.68 27.93
N ALA A 15 0.02 -22.69 28.33
CA ALA A 15 -0.67 -21.79 27.41
C ALA A 15 0.37 -20.90 26.74
N VAL A 16 0.69 -21.21 25.49
CA VAL A 16 1.46 -20.31 24.65
C VAL A 16 0.51 -19.20 24.20
N LEU A 17 0.56 -18.08 24.89
CA LEU A 17 -0.04 -16.85 24.43
C LEU A 17 0.80 -16.34 23.26
N VAL A 18 0.38 -16.67 22.05
CA VAL A 18 0.85 -15.97 20.87
C VAL A 18 0.21 -14.58 20.91
N ALA A 19 0.93 -13.62 21.45
CA ALA A 19 0.58 -12.23 21.32
C ALA A 19 0.84 -11.84 19.86
N CYS A 20 -0.21 -11.82 19.03
CA CYS A 20 -0.18 -11.08 17.79
C CYS A 20 -0.12 -9.59 18.17
N GLY A 21 1.09 -9.05 18.28
CA GLY A 21 1.30 -7.63 18.42
C GLY A 21 0.84 -6.97 17.11
N SER A 22 -0.30 -6.30 17.16
CA SER A 22 -0.65 -5.34 16.11
C SER A 22 0.28 -4.15 16.27
N THR A 23 1.35 -4.13 15.49
CA THR A 23 2.16 -2.93 15.34
C THR A 23 1.41 -1.96 14.44
N SER A 24 0.85 -0.92 15.03
CA SER A 24 0.46 0.28 14.31
C SER A 24 1.74 0.92 13.79
N GLY A 25 1.95 0.92 12.48
CA GLY A 25 3.14 1.41 11.80
C GLY A 25 3.78 0.32 10.96
N SER A 26 2.97 -0.34 10.15
CA SER A 26 3.45 -1.20 9.09
C SER A 26 4.18 -0.32 8.08
N THR A 27 5.51 -0.41 8.05
CA THR A 27 6.23 -0.11 6.83
C THR A 27 5.80 -1.18 5.84
N VAL A 28 4.78 -0.87 5.04
CA VAL A 28 4.38 -1.73 3.93
C VAL A 28 5.56 -1.71 2.97
N ASP A 29 6.16 -2.85 2.75
CA ASP A 29 7.19 -2.98 1.73
C ASP A 29 6.54 -2.70 0.36
N SER A 30 7.26 -2.08 -0.55
CA SER A 30 6.77 -1.84 -1.91
C SER A 30 6.30 -3.13 -2.61
N ALA A 31 6.84 -4.28 -2.22
CA ALA A 31 6.45 -5.59 -2.73
C ALA A 31 5.04 -6.02 -2.28
N ASP A 32 4.54 -5.47 -1.17
CA ASP A 32 3.21 -5.78 -0.62
C ASP A 32 2.13 -4.75 -1.02
N ALA A 33 2.50 -3.72 -1.77
CA ALA A 33 1.55 -2.73 -2.27
C ALA A 33 0.67 -3.34 -3.38
N ASP A 34 -0.59 -2.90 -3.44
CA ASP A 34 -1.54 -3.37 -4.46
C ASP A 34 -1.12 -2.96 -5.87
N ALA A 35 -0.43 -1.84 -6.00
CA ALA A 35 0.19 -1.40 -7.25
C ALA A 35 1.51 -0.70 -6.97
N THR A 36 2.42 -0.74 -7.95
CA THR A 36 3.72 -0.07 -7.87
C THR A 36 3.95 0.78 -9.10
N VAL A 37 4.39 2.01 -8.88
CA VAL A 37 4.81 2.95 -9.92
C VAL A 37 6.28 3.29 -9.68
N THR A 38 7.09 3.17 -10.70
CA THR A 38 8.50 3.58 -10.65
C THR A 38 8.67 4.87 -11.45
N SER A 39 9.32 5.87 -10.87
CA SER A 39 9.74 7.06 -11.59
C SER A 39 11.23 6.99 -11.89
N VAL A 40 11.56 7.18 -13.14
CA VAL A 40 12.92 7.19 -13.66
C VAL A 40 12.99 8.10 -14.90
N ASP A 41 14.05 8.88 -15.02
CA ASP A 41 14.25 9.81 -16.13
C ASP A 41 13.06 10.77 -16.34
N MET A 42 12.47 11.24 -15.25
CA MET A 42 11.32 12.17 -15.27
C MET A 42 10.08 11.59 -15.94
N ALA A 43 9.88 10.29 -15.84
CA ALA A 43 8.71 9.57 -16.36
C ALA A 43 8.26 8.47 -15.39
N PHE A 44 6.99 8.12 -15.43
CA PHE A 44 6.49 6.90 -14.80
C PHE A 44 6.66 5.73 -15.77
N GLU A 45 7.31 4.66 -15.33
CA GLU A 45 7.47 3.44 -16.15
C GLU A 45 6.13 2.73 -16.36
N ALA A 46 5.27 2.68 -15.34
CA ALA A 46 3.94 2.14 -15.45
C ALA A 46 2.96 3.26 -15.88
N GLU A 47 2.55 3.25 -17.13
CA GLU A 47 1.54 4.19 -17.65
C GLU A 47 0.12 3.82 -17.23
N THR A 48 -0.09 2.58 -16.79
CA THR A 48 -1.39 2.09 -16.31
C THR A 48 -1.18 1.19 -15.10
N ILE A 49 -1.92 1.47 -14.03
CA ILE A 49 -2.01 0.61 -12.85
C ILE A 49 -3.47 0.20 -12.63
N THR A 50 -3.68 -0.99 -12.05
CA THR A 50 -5.02 -1.56 -11.83
C THR A 50 -5.17 -1.98 -10.37
N VAL A 51 -6.30 -1.62 -9.78
CA VAL A 51 -6.67 -1.98 -8.40
C VAL A 51 -8.14 -2.41 -8.34
N ALA A 52 -8.56 -3.06 -7.25
CA ALA A 52 -9.93 -3.47 -7.03
C ALA A 52 -10.81 -2.30 -6.55
N ALA A 53 -12.05 -2.24 -7.05
CA ALA A 53 -13.04 -1.28 -6.62
C ALA A 53 -13.63 -1.58 -5.25
N GLY A 54 -14.05 -0.53 -4.54
CA GLY A 54 -14.80 -0.65 -3.28
C GLY A 54 -13.97 -1.02 -2.07
N GLU A 55 -12.65 -1.13 -2.22
CA GLU A 55 -11.70 -1.40 -1.14
C GLU A 55 -10.61 -0.33 -1.12
N ALA A 56 -10.16 0.06 0.07
CA ALA A 56 -8.95 0.86 0.19
C ALA A 56 -7.76 0.08 -0.37
N PHE A 57 -6.83 0.76 -0.99
CA PHE A 57 -5.68 0.15 -1.66
C PHE A 57 -4.40 0.93 -1.39
N THR A 58 -3.28 0.31 -1.69
CA THR A 58 -1.97 0.90 -1.54
C THR A 58 -1.26 1.04 -2.88
N VAL A 59 -0.57 2.16 -3.06
CA VAL A 59 0.30 2.39 -4.22
C VAL A 59 1.70 2.73 -3.72
N ALA A 60 2.68 1.94 -4.13
CA ALA A 60 4.08 2.26 -3.90
C ALA A 60 4.62 3.13 -5.04
N LEU A 61 5.26 4.24 -4.69
CA LEU A 61 6.06 5.03 -5.61
C LEU A 61 7.54 4.76 -5.32
N VAL A 62 8.23 4.16 -6.27
CA VAL A 62 9.67 3.94 -6.23
C VAL A 62 10.34 5.04 -7.05
N ASN A 63 10.88 6.05 -6.37
CA ASN A 63 11.54 7.16 -7.03
C ASN A 63 13.04 6.87 -7.20
N GLN A 64 13.47 6.69 -8.46
CA GLN A 64 14.86 6.49 -8.84
C GLN A 64 15.53 7.78 -9.34
N ASP A 65 14.79 8.87 -9.36
CA ASP A 65 15.32 10.18 -9.74
C ASP A 65 15.87 10.93 -8.51
N SER A 66 16.74 11.89 -8.76
CA SER A 66 17.20 12.83 -7.75
C SER A 66 16.22 13.97 -7.47
N MET A 67 15.18 14.11 -8.29
CA MET A 67 14.12 15.09 -8.14
C MET A 67 12.97 14.52 -7.31
N PRO A 68 12.29 15.36 -6.51
CA PRO A 68 11.12 14.90 -5.76
C PRO A 68 9.94 14.61 -6.69
N HIS A 69 9.27 13.49 -6.42
CA HIS A 69 8.05 13.07 -7.12
C HIS A 69 6.98 12.63 -6.14
N ASN A 70 5.72 12.68 -6.57
CA ASN A 70 4.59 12.11 -5.86
C ASN A 70 3.61 11.47 -6.86
N ILE A 71 2.53 10.93 -6.33
CA ILE A 71 1.34 10.54 -7.09
C ILE A 71 0.18 11.39 -6.62
N ALA A 72 -0.49 12.04 -7.54
CA ALA A 72 -1.79 12.68 -7.34
C ALA A 72 -2.81 12.04 -8.27
N ILE A 73 -3.99 11.72 -7.74
CA ILE A 73 -5.07 11.04 -8.48
C ILE A 73 -6.24 11.99 -8.65
N TYR A 74 -6.77 12.03 -9.84
CA TYR A 74 -7.88 12.88 -10.24
C TYR A 74 -9.01 12.06 -10.87
N ALA A 75 -10.23 12.59 -10.82
CA ALA A 75 -11.38 11.96 -11.45
C ALA A 75 -11.17 11.74 -12.95
N ASP A 76 -10.51 12.69 -13.61
CA ASP A 76 -10.15 12.62 -15.03
C ASP A 76 -8.97 13.54 -15.38
N SER A 77 -8.56 13.54 -16.62
CA SER A 77 -7.42 14.33 -17.11
C SER A 77 -7.63 15.85 -17.10
N SER A 78 -8.85 16.33 -16.86
CA SER A 78 -9.11 17.77 -16.67
C SER A 78 -8.56 18.28 -15.34
N LYS A 79 -8.32 17.37 -14.38
CA LYS A 79 -7.82 17.67 -13.04
C LYS A 79 -8.71 18.63 -12.24
N SER A 80 -10.00 18.67 -12.57
CA SER A 80 -10.97 19.54 -11.89
C SER A 80 -11.35 19.03 -10.51
N GLU A 81 -11.18 17.73 -10.25
CA GLU A 81 -11.43 17.08 -8.98
C GLU A 81 -10.23 16.22 -8.56
N THR A 82 -9.55 16.63 -7.48
CA THR A 82 -8.45 15.87 -6.87
C THR A 82 -9.02 14.88 -5.86
N LEU A 83 -8.75 13.60 -6.07
CA LEU A 83 -9.21 12.53 -5.17
C LEU A 83 -8.15 12.16 -4.14
N PHE A 84 -6.88 12.29 -4.51
CA PHE A 84 -5.74 11.98 -3.65
C PHE A 84 -4.52 12.81 -4.07
N GLU A 85 -3.75 13.26 -3.10
CA GLU A 85 -2.46 13.90 -3.35
C GLU A 85 -1.45 13.39 -2.32
N GLY A 86 -0.46 12.63 -2.80
CA GLY A 86 0.56 12.01 -1.98
C GLY A 86 1.69 12.98 -1.61
N GLU A 87 2.37 12.66 -0.51
CA GLU A 87 3.58 13.36 -0.11
C GLU A 87 4.71 13.13 -1.12
N MET A 88 5.61 14.11 -1.23
CA MET A 88 6.78 13.99 -2.09
C MET A 88 7.81 13.05 -1.50
N VAL A 89 8.44 12.25 -2.37
CA VAL A 89 9.61 11.44 -2.03
C VAL A 89 10.76 11.79 -2.96
N THR A 90 11.95 11.96 -2.39
CA THR A 90 13.19 12.17 -3.13
C THR A 90 14.08 10.97 -2.90
N ASP A 91 14.47 10.30 -4.00
CA ASP A 91 15.34 9.13 -3.97
C ASP A 91 14.93 8.10 -2.90
N GLY A 92 14.06 7.19 -3.28
CA GLY A 92 13.55 6.17 -2.38
C GLY A 92 12.12 5.76 -2.68
N THR A 93 11.50 5.09 -1.72
CA THR A 93 10.16 4.54 -1.87
C THR A 93 9.23 5.09 -0.81
N ILE A 94 8.02 5.44 -1.23
CA ILE A 94 6.90 5.77 -0.35
C ILE A 94 5.71 4.89 -0.73
N VAL A 95 4.95 4.47 0.26
CA VAL A 95 3.69 3.75 0.06
C VAL A 95 2.55 4.63 0.51
N TYR A 96 1.62 4.87 -0.39
CA TYR A 96 0.43 5.66 -0.14
C TYR A 96 -0.75 4.77 0.20
N ASP A 97 -1.48 5.11 1.26
CA ASP A 97 -2.79 4.54 1.57
C ASP A 97 -3.86 5.40 0.92
N ILE A 98 -4.66 4.79 0.05
CA ILE A 98 -5.69 5.48 -0.73
C ILE A 98 -7.05 4.88 -0.39
N GLU A 99 -8.04 5.74 -0.14
CA GLU A 99 -9.40 5.32 0.14
C GLU A 99 -10.02 4.61 -1.07
N ALA A 100 -11.02 3.77 -0.79
CA ALA A 100 -11.76 3.06 -1.82
C ALA A 100 -12.33 4.00 -2.88
N LEU A 101 -12.19 3.61 -4.13
CA LEU A 101 -12.77 4.30 -5.29
C LEU A 101 -13.81 3.40 -5.97
N ASP A 102 -14.77 4.02 -6.65
CA ASP A 102 -15.72 3.32 -7.50
C ASP A 102 -15.02 2.77 -8.74
N ALA A 103 -15.56 1.71 -9.32
CA ALA A 103 -15.07 1.16 -10.58
C ALA A 103 -15.07 2.23 -11.67
N GLY A 104 -13.98 2.35 -12.40
CA GLY A 104 -13.82 3.35 -13.44
C GLY A 104 -12.37 3.57 -13.81
N GLU A 105 -12.16 4.56 -14.64
CA GLU A 105 -10.85 4.99 -15.10
C GLU A 105 -10.55 6.37 -14.55
N TYR A 106 -9.39 6.53 -13.95
CA TYR A 106 -8.92 7.73 -13.29
C TYR A 106 -7.58 8.17 -13.88
N PHE A 107 -7.26 9.42 -13.71
CA PHE A 107 -5.98 10.00 -14.15
C PHE A 107 -5.05 10.20 -12.95
N PHE A 108 -3.77 9.94 -13.12
CA PHE A 108 -2.77 10.33 -12.13
C PHE A 108 -1.57 11.03 -12.77
N ASP A 109 -0.93 11.89 -11.99
CA ASP A 109 0.32 12.55 -12.38
C ASP A 109 1.24 12.79 -11.18
N CYS A 110 2.39 13.38 -11.44
CA CYS A 110 3.20 14.03 -10.42
C CYS A 110 2.83 15.52 -10.34
N SER A 111 2.49 16.01 -9.15
CA SER A 111 2.03 17.40 -8.97
C SER A 111 3.05 18.45 -9.40
N LEU A 112 4.36 18.14 -9.31
CA LEU A 112 5.44 19.05 -9.73
C LEU A 112 5.79 18.91 -11.22
N HIS A 113 5.47 17.78 -11.84
CA HIS A 113 5.87 17.46 -13.20
C HIS A 113 4.65 16.96 -13.99
N PRO A 114 3.81 17.88 -14.52
CA PRO A 114 2.53 17.52 -15.15
C PRO A 114 2.64 16.62 -16.38
N GLU A 115 3.83 16.49 -16.97
CA GLU A 115 4.12 15.57 -18.07
C GLU A 115 4.29 14.12 -17.63
N MET A 116 4.55 13.87 -16.33
CA MET A 116 4.62 12.53 -15.75
C MET A 116 3.21 12.06 -15.41
N THR A 117 2.59 11.33 -16.32
CA THR A 117 1.17 10.95 -16.25
C THR A 117 0.94 9.45 -16.36
N GLY A 118 -0.21 9.00 -15.89
CA GLY A 118 -0.68 7.63 -16.06
C GLY A 118 -2.17 7.49 -15.84
N THR A 119 -2.66 6.28 -16.04
CA THR A 119 -4.05 5.90 -15.86
C THR A 119 -4.19 4.90 -14.73
N LEU A 120 -5.13 5.14 -13.83
CA LEU A 120 -5.53 4.19 -12.79
C LEU A 120 -6.85 3.54 -13.21
N ILE A 121 -6.83 2.23 -13.40
CA ILE A 121 -8.02 1.42 -13.64
C ILE A 121 -8.49 0.83 -12.30
N VAL A 122 -9.72 1.12 -11.94
CA VAL A 122 -10.38 0.56 -10.76
C VAL A 122 -11.42 -0.43 -11.24
N GLU A 123 -11.19 -1.72 -11.01
CA GLU A 123 -12.03 -2.80 -11.51
C GLU A 123 -13.04 -3.26 -10.45
N GLY A 124 -14.30 -3.35 -10.88
CA GLY A 124 -15.39 -3.85 -10.04
C GLY A 124 -15.58 -5.36 -10.13
#